data_b3eb5caf485f95f00ac627ea58ecc14f
#
_entry.id   b3eb5caf485f95f00ac627ea58ecc14f
#
_cell.length_a   1.000
_cell.length_b   1.000
_cell.length_c   1.000
_cell.angle_alpha   90.00
_cell.angle_beta   90.00
_cell.angle_gamma   90.00
#
_symmetry.space_group_name_H-M   'P 1'
#
loop_
_entity.id
_entity.type
_entity.pdbx_description
1 polymer ?
#
loop_
_entity_poly.entity_id
_entity_poly.type
_entity_poly.pdbx_seq_one_letter_code
_entity_poly.pdbx_strand_id
1 'polypeptide(L)'
;MRAQRVLPGRRRPTGRASLPRTAAAWLRRSPRAALLTAIAVLATAFAVTPAYADDPGLQCAVSATGQISVTPSPVVYGQNALVQWGADGIACGAEDALVISGPGFDPGTTAFPVGGGARSVFIGSTGSVTWDLTVVDLSSDTGYSRHLASVTASVTGVTVVPDVRGDTRAQAGQAITAAGYVLGTVSTTVDCDSVDRVRSQNPAAGTPRPPGSTVSITLGKKPAPPRICE
;
A
#
# COMPACT_ATOMS: atom_id res chain seq x y z
N MET A 1 -46.57 -25.36 42.56
CA MET A 1 -45.82 -26.63 42.81
C MET A 1 -44.40 -26.35 42.37
N ARG A 2 -43.55 -25.88 43.26
CA ARG A 2 -42.54 -26.58 44.05
C ARG A 2 -41.72 -27.59 43.23
N ALA A 3 -40.48 -27.25 42.94
CA ALA A 3 -39.33 -27.97 43.45
C ALA A 3 -38.05 -27.19 43.24
N GLN A 4 -37.44 -26.77 44.33
CA GLN A 4 -36.03 -26.37 44.49
C GLN A 4 -35.17 -27.64 44.48
N ARG A 5 -33.97 -27.58 43.93
CA ARG A 5 -32.80 -28.40 44.33
C ARG A 5 -31.54 -27.54 44.13
N VAL A 6 -31.01 -27.01 45.14
CA VAL A 6 -29.95 -27.45 46.07
C VAL A 6 -28.61 -27.68 45.40
N LEU A 7 -27.69 -26.72 45.65
CA LEU A 7 -26.24 -26.84 45.49
C LEU A 7 -25.61 -27.74 46.55
N PRO A 8 -24.52 -28.37 46.27
CA PRO A 8 -23.35 -28.30 47.13
C PRO A 8 -22.08 -28.07 46.31
N GLY A 9 -21.03 -27.45 46.72
CA GLY A 9 -20.34 -27.38 47.97
C GLY A 9 -18.89 -27.10 47.62
N ARG A 10 -18.33 -26.09 48.19
CA ARG A 10 -16.93 -25.69 48.14
C ARG A 10 -15.98 -26.83 48.48
N ARG A 11 -14.87 -26.94 47.73
CA ARG A 11 -13.58 -27.32 48.35
C ARG A 11 -12.45 -26.57 47.61
N ARG A 12 -11.72 -25.70 48.31
CA ARG A 12 -10.37 -25.28 48.02
C ARG A 12 -9.43 -26.40 48.51
N PRO A 13 -8.31 -26.61 47.83
CA PRO A 13 -7.08 -26.97 48.49
C PRO A 13 -6.04 -25.89 48.35
N THR A 14 -5.59 -25.45 49.48
CA THR A 14 -4.31 -24.80 49.75
C THR A 14 -3.20 -25.81 49.51
N GLY A 15 -2.32 -25.52 48.57
CA GLY A 15 -1.12 -26.29 48.34
C GLY A 15 0.02 -25.34 48.02
N ARG A 16 0.73 -24.90 49.06
CA ARG A 16 2.10 -24.40 48.93
C ARG A 16 2.96 -25.57 48.45
N ALA A 17 3.58 -25.43 47.30
CA ALA A 17 4.69 -26.27 46.91
C ALA A 17 5.85 -25.40 46.48
N SER A 18 6.86 -25.55 47.22
CA SER A 18 8.24 -25.06 47.15
C SER A 18 8.88 -25.30 45.79
N LEU A 19 9.62 -24.31 45.33
CA LEU A 19 10.58 -24.38 44.22
C LEU A 19 11.77 -25.28 44.60
N PRO A 20 12.26 -26.12 43.73
CA PRO A 20 13.64 -26.60 43.79
C PRO A 20 14.52 -25.68 42.91
N ARG A 21 15.52 -25.11 43.56
CA ARG A 21 16.77 -24.65 42.95
C ARG A 21 17.58 -25.87 42.55
N THR A 22 17.90 -26.00 41.28
CA THR A 22 19.05 -26.65 40.62
C THR A 22 18.62 -26.84 39.16
N ALA A 23 19.33 -26.51 38.18
CA ALA A 23 20.65 -26.68 37.76
C ALA A 23 20.88 -25.87 36.48
N ALA A 24 22.01 -25.24 36.48
CA ALA A 24 22.66 -24.73 35.27
C ALA A 24 22.96 -25.87 34.28
N ALA A 25 23.23 -25.46 33.05
CA ALA A 25 23.84 -26.25 31.97
C ALA A 25 22.84 -27.00 31.06
N TRP A 26 22.54 -26.35 29.96
CA TRP A 26 22.57 -26.88 28.59
C TRP A 26 22.64 -25.74 27.58
N LEU A 27 23.77 -25.05 27.58
CA LEU A 27 24.24 -24.33 26.41
C LEU A 27 24.78 -25.34 25.41
N ARG A 28 23.96 -25.80 24.49
CA ARG A 28 24.43 -26.42 23.25
C ARG A 28 23.87 -25.68 22.08
N ARG A 29 24.70 -24.85 21.50
CA ARG A 29 24.91 -24.48 20.11
C ARG A 29 23.90 -25.09 19.13
N SER A 30 23.05 -24.25 18.55
CA SER A 30 22.60 -24.38 17.17
C SER A 30 22.80 -23.04 16.48
N PRO A 31 23.64 -22.99 15.43
CA PRO A 31 23.87 -21.78 14.67
C PRO A 31 22.79 -21.68 13.57
N ARG A 32 21.70 -21.02 13.85
CA ARG A 32 20.85 -20.40 12.86
C ARG A 32 20.53 -19.02 13.37
N ALA A 33 21.55 -18.17 13.32
CA ALA A 33 21.39 -16.74 13.38
C ALA A 33 20.56 -16.35 12.15
N ALA A 34 19.26 -16.15 12.35
CA ALA A 34 18.46 -15.35 11.44
C ALA A 34 19.05 -13.94 11.49
N LEU A 35 19.75 -13.58 10.44
CA LEU A 35 20.26 -12.24 10.19
C LEU A 35 19.04 -11.34 9.99
N LEU A 36 18.53 -10.77 11.08
CA LEU A 36 17.70 -9.57 11.03
C LEU A 36 18.62 -8.42 10.65
N THR A 37 18.84 -8.24 9.35
CA THR A 37 19.40 -6.99 8.84
C THR A 37 18.36 -5.91 9.06
N ALA A 38 18.50 -5.22 10.20
CA ALA A 38 17.90 -3.91 10.36
C ALA A 38 18.59 -3.01 9.33
N ILE A 39 17.95 -2.76 8.20
CA ILE A 39 18.34 -1.71 7.28
C ILE A 39 18.00 -0.41 7.98
N ALA A 40 18.96 0.15 8.68
CA ALA A 40 18.94 1.53 9.10
C ALA A 40 19.03 2.35 7.81
N VAL A 41 17.90 2.84 7.33
CA VAL A 41 17.89 3.89 6.31
C VAL A 41 18.43 5.14 6.98
N LEU A 42 19.70 5.44 6.73
CA LEU A 42 20.29 6.73 7.07
C LEU A 42 19.57 7.79 6.22
N ALA A 43 18.59 8.45 6.80
CA ALA A 43 18.06 9.68 6.26
C ALA A 43 19.14 10.75 6.44
N THR A 44 19.90 11.05 5.36
CA THR A 44 20.77 12.23 5.34
C THR A 44 19.87 13.46 5.30
N ALA A 45 19.67 14.07 6.46
CA ALA A 45 19.05 15.37 6.56
C ALA A 45 20.00 16.40 5.96
N PHE A 46 19.71 16.88 4.76
CA PHE A 46 20.32 18.09 4.24
C PHE A 46 19.68 19.29 4.95
N ALA A 47 20.38 19.84 5.91
CA ALA A 47 20.03 21.11 6.51
C ALA A 47 20.26 22.23 5.47
N VAL A 48 19.20 22.61 4.76
CA VAL A 48 19.19 23.86 4.00
C VAL A 48 18.77 24.95 4.98
N THR A 49 19.69 25.81 5.37
CA THR A 49 19.37 27.01 6.17
C THR A 49 18.85 28.08 5.22
N PRO A 50 17.57 28.45 5.22
CA PRO A 50 17.08 29.61 4.50
C PRO A 50 17.29 30.87 5.35
N ALA A 51 17.78 31.92 4.72
CA ALA A 51 17.85 33.25 5.29
C ALA A 51 16.48 33.95 5.21
N TYR A 52 15.63 33.73 6.25
CA TYR A 52 14.41 34.51 6.45
C TYR A 52 14.30 34.84 7.95
N ALA A 53 14.73 36.05 8.30
CA ALA A 53 15.04 36.41 9.69
C ALA A 53 13.97 37.23 10.42
N ASP A 54 12.88 37.70 9.79
CA ASP A 54 12.06 38.75 10.40
C ASP A 54 10.51 38.53 10.38
N ASP A 55 10.02 37.37 10.02
CA ASP A 55 8.58 37.08 10.14
C ASP A 55 8.32 36.21 11.38
N PRO A 56 7.55 36.70 12.39
CA PRO A 56 7.27 35.91 13.60
C PRO A 56 6.53 34.60 13.35
N GLY A 57 5.76 34.48 12.26
CA GLY A 57 5.15 33.22 11.85
C GLY A 57 6.17 32.24 11.24
N LEU A 58 7.25 32.75 10.63
CA LEU A 58 8.33 31.95 10.08
C LEU A 58 9.27 31.37 11.14
N GLN A 59 9.42 32.02 12.27
CA GLN A 59 10.34 31.58 13.35
C GLN A 59 9.86 30.26 13.97
N CYS A 60 8.60 30.00 13.94
CA CYS A 60 8.00 28.86 14.58
C CYS A 60 8.28 27.54 13.83
N ALA A 61 8.29 27.56 12.53
CA ALA A 61 8.57 26.35 11.74
C ALA A 61 10.06 26.11 11.46
N VAL A 62 10.94 27.06 11.83
CA VAL A 62 12.39 26.96 11.56
C VAL A 62 13.03 25.78 12.30
N SER A 63 12.52 25.44 13.48
CA SER A 63 12.98 24.28 14.27
C SER A 63 12.24 22.98 13.98
N ALA A 64 11.17 23.01 13.18
CA ALA A 64 10.38 21.83 12.90
C ALA A 64 11.19 20.81 12.08
N THR A 65 11.22 19.59 12.55
CA THR A 65 11.77 18.43 11.85
C THR A 65 10.66 17.42 11.59
N GLY A 66 10.69 16.79 10.42
CA GLY A 66 9.72 15.78 10.05
C GLY A 66 10.36 14.49 9.61
N GLN A 67 9.64 13.43 9.76
CA GLN A 67 10.00 12.11 9.23
C GLN A 67 8.77 11.48 8.58
N ILE A 68 8.98 10.83 7.45
CA ILE A 68 7.95 10.07 6.77
C ILE A 68 8.58 8.77 6.25
N SER A 69 7.86 7.68 6.36
CA SER A 69 8.31 6.36 5.91
C SER A 69 7.15 5.56 5.33
N VAL A 70 7.47 4.56 4.54
CA VAL A 70 6.51 3.63 3.95
C VAL A 70 6.96 2.19 4.10
N THR A 71 6.02 1.31 4.43
CA THR A 71 6.29 -0.12 4.60
C THR A 71 5.19 -0.94 3.90
N PRO A 72 5.56 -1.96 3.08
CA PRO A 72 6.92 -2.35 2.69
C PRO A 72 7.59 -1.32 1.77
N SER A 73 8.90 -1.37 1.65
CA SER A 73 9.65 -0.63 0.63
C SER A 73 10.63 -1.60 -0.03
N PRO A 74 10.50 -1.90 -1.32
CA PRO A 74 9.55 -1.32 -2.29
C PRO A 74 8.08 -1.65 -1.98
N VAL A 75 7.16 -0.81 -2.46
CA VAL A 75 5.72 -1.06 -2.36
C VAL A 75 5.25 -1.99 -3.46
N VAL A 76 4.14 -2.68 -3.26
CA VAL A 76 3.62 -3.65 -4.22
C VAL A 76 2.33 -3.15 -4.86
N TYR A 77 2.26 -3.14 -6.20
CA TYR A 77 1.08 -2.75 -6.94
C TYR A 77 -0.14 -3.62 -6.57
N GLY A 78 -1.28 -3.00 -6.35
CA GLY A 78 -2.51 -3.68 -5.98
C GLY A 78 -2.58 -4.11 -4.50
N GLN A 79 -1.58 -3.75 -3.70
CA GLN A 79 -1.54 -4.02 -2.26
C GLN A 79 -1.59 -2.71 -1.47
N ASN A 80 -1.85 -2.84 -0.18
CA ASN A 80 -1.77 -1.71 0.73
C ASN A 80 -0.35 -1.57 1.28
N ALA A 81 0.09 -0.32 1.42
CA ALA A 81 1.29 0.06 2.13
C ALA A 81 0.93 0.93 3.34
N LEU A 82 1.72 0.83 4.41
CA LEU A 82 1.57 1.66 5.60
C LEU A 82 2.49 2.86 5.47
N VAL A 83 1.92 4.05 5.36
CA VAL A 83 2.64 5.32 5.45
C VAL A 83 2.60 5.80 6.88
N GLN A 84 3.77 6.07 7.46
CA GLN A 84 3.94 6.57 8.83
C GLN A 84 4.66 7.90 8.78
N TRP A 85 4.26 8.83 9.63
CA TRP A 85 4.86 10.16 9.72
C TRP A 85 4.97 10.63 11.15
N GLY A 86 5.85 11.59 11.36
CA GLY A 86 6.02 12.29 12.61
C GLY A 86 6.65 13.64 12.37
N ALA A 87 6.41 14.58 13.26
CA ALA A 87 7.05 15.87 13.26
C ALA A 87 7.28 16.34 14.70
N ASP A 88 8.45 16.90 14.93
CA ASP A 88 8.91 17.43 16.21
C ASP A 88 9.33 18.89 16.05
N GLY A 89 9.38 19.62 17.16
CA GLY A 89 9.85 21.02 17.19
C GLY A 89 8.85 22.02 16.60
N ILE A 90 7.59 21.63 16.41
CA ILE A 90 6.51 22.55 16.02
C ILE A 90 6.02 23.24 17.28
N ALA A 91 6.56 24.43 17.56
CA ALA A 91 6.39 25.10 18.87
C ALA A 91 5.35 26.23 18.86
N CYS A 92 4.57 26.41 17.81
CA CYS A 92 4.06 27.72 17.52
C CYS A 92 2.61 28.01 17.60
N GLY A 93 1.75 27.13 17.69
CA GLY A 93 0.35 27.50 17.81
C GLY A 93 -0.60 26.30 17.85
N ALA A 94 -1.79 26.56 18.35
CA ALA A 94 -2.85 25.55 18.41
C ALA A 94 -3.46 25.22 17.02
N GLU A 95 -3.02 25.94 15.98
CA GLU A 95 -3.62 25.88 14.64
C GLU A 95 -2.67 25.36 13.55
N ASP A 96 -1.47 24.90 13.93
CA ASP A 96 -0.57 24.25 12.98
C ASP A 96 -1.08 22.83 12.67
N ALA A 97 -0.98 22.45 11.41
CA ALA A 97 -1.37 21.13 10.95
C ALA A 97 -0.30 20.50 10.07
N LEU A 98 -0.25 19.19 10.07
CA LEU A 98 0.55 18.42 9.12
C LEU A 98 -0.32 18.07 7.93
N VAL A 99 0.20 18.31 6.73
CA VAL A 99 -0.41 17.91 5.47
C VAL A 99 0.48 16.87 4.81
N ILE A 100 -0.12 15.76 4.40
CA ILE A 100 0.55 14.73 3.62
C ILE A 100 -0.05 14.74 2.23
N SER A 101 0.80 14.84 1.21
CA SER A 101 0.42 14.66 -0.18
C SER A 101 1.00 13.36 -0.72
N GLY A 102 0.32 12.76 -1.68
CA GLY A 102 0.70 11.48 -2.29
C GLY A 102 -0.43 10.49 -2.38
N PRO A 103 -0.19 9.29 -2.94
CA PRO A 103 -1.24 8.28 -3.09
C PRO A 103 -1.96 7.94 -1.78
N GLY A 104 -3.31 7.97 -1.82
CA GLY A 104 -4.15 7.70 -0.65
C GLY A 104 -4.36 8.88 0.30
N PHE A 105 -3.81 10.06 -0.04
CA PHE A 105 -4.06 11.32 0.65
C PHE A 105 -4.63 12.33 -0.34
N ASP A 106 -5.75 12.92 -0.01
CA ASP A 106 -6.39 13.92 -0.86
C ASP A 106 -5.63 15.25 -0.77
N PRO A 107 -5.20 15.83 -1.89
CA PRO A 107 -4.46 17.09 -1.89
C PRO A 107 -5.29 18.19 -1.23
N GLY A 108 -4.74 18.81 -0.18
CA GLY A 108 -5.31 19.98 0.47
C GLY A 108 -6.50 19.74 1.42
N THR A 109 -6.91 18.50 1.66
CA THR A 109 -8.08 18.23 2.53
C THR A 109 -7.76 17.45 3.79
N THR A 110 -6.62 16.78 3.87
CA THR A 110 -6.27 15.95 5.03
C THR A 110 -5.20 16.63 5.87
N ALA A 111 -5.64 17.50 6.76
CA ALA A 111 -4.80 18.07 7.81
C ALA A 111 -4.81 17.12 9.03
N PHE A 112 -3.64 16.84 9.55
CA PHE A 112 -3.43 16.03 10.75
C PHE A 112 -2.94 16.92 11.88
N PRO A 113 -3.29 16.62 13.13
CA PRO A 113 -2.70 17.30 14.28
C PRO A 113 -1.17 17.16 14.25
N VAL A 114 -0.49 18.16 14.76
CA VAL A 114 0.97 18.11 14.96
C VAL A 114 1.32 16.89 15.83
N GLY A 115 2.32 16.14 15.42
CA GLY A 115 2.73 14.89 16.05
C GLY A 115 3.00 13.78 15.05
N GLY A 116 2.54 12.60 15.35
CA GLY A 116 2.76 11.44 14.49
C GLY A 116 1.47 10.70 14.15
N GLY A 117 1.52 9.93 13.06
CA GLY A 117 0.43 9.10 12.64
C GLY A 117 0.83 8.03 11.65
N ALA A 118 -0.15 7.21 11.28
CA ALA A 118 0.01 6.17 10.26
C ALA A 118 -1.29 5.98 9.51
N ARG A 119 -1.17 5.68 8.21
CA ARG A 119 -2.33 5.37 7.34
C ARG A 119 -1.98 4.27 6.36
N SER A 120 -2.89 3.31 6.23
CA SER A 120 -2.82 2.30 5.18
C SER A 120 -3.36 2.89 3.87
N VAL A 121 -2.56 2.83 2.80
CA VAL A 121 -2.88 3.40 1.50
C VAL A 121 -2.80 2.33 0.42
N PHE A 122 -3.75 2.34 -0.51
CA PHE A 122 -3.74 1.39 -1.64
C PHE A 122 -2.81 1.91 -2.75
N ILE A 123 -1.96 1.01 -3.28
CA ILE A 123 -0.99 1.34 -4.34
C ILE A 123 -1.59 0.96 -5.69
N GLY A 124 -2.19 1.92 -6.36
CA GLY A 124 -2.81 1.76 -7.68
C GLY A 124 -2.03 2.37 -8.84
N SER A 125 -0.87 2.95 -8.59
CA SER A 125 0.03 3.56 -9.59
C SER A 125 1.25 2.66 -9.86
N THR A 126 1.93 2.91 -10.96
CA THR A 126 3.14 2.18 -11.40
C THR A 126 4.35 3.10 -11.42
N GLY A 127 5.55 2.53 -11.48
CA GLY A 127 6.81 3.29 -11.49
C GLY A 127 7.32 3.59 -10.09
N SER A 128 7.26 4.84 -9.66
CA SER A 128 7.58 5.27 -8.30
C SER A 128 6.46 6.12 -7.73
N VAL A 129 6.31 6.08 -6.43
CA VAL A 129 5.34 6.90 -5.68
C VAL A 129 6.07 7.68 -4.61
N THR A 130 5.65 8.91 -4.40
CA THR A 130 6.26 9.82 -3.42
C THR A 130 5.17 10.32 -2.49
N TRP A 131 5.52 10.43 -1.22
CA TRP A 131 4.73 11.11 -0.20
C TRP A 131 5.56 12.24 0.39
N ASP A 132 4.94 13.39 0.52
CA ASP A 132 5.55 14.59 1.07
C ASP A 132 4.83 14.98 2.36
N LEU A 133 5.60 15.32 3.38
CA LEU A 133 5.12 15.83 4.67
C LEU A 133 5.40 17.33 4.73
N THR A 134 4.36 18.11 4.95
CA THR A 134 4.41 19.57 5.03
C THR A 134 3.72 20.02 6.30
N VAL A 135 4.29 20.99 7.01
CA VAL A 135 3.59 21.72 8.05
C VAL A 135 2.94 22.96 7.43
N VAL A 136 1.70 23.23 7.84
CA VAL A 136 0.93 24.41 7.41
C VAL A 136 0.44 25.16 8.64
N ASP A 137 0.50 26.46 8.60
CA ASP A 137 -0.11 27.34 9.59
C ASP A 137 -1.51 27.73 9.09
N LEU A 138 -2.52 27.36 9.83
CA LEU A 138 -3.93 27.63 9.52
C LEU A 138 -4.40 28.95 10.12
N SER A 139 -3.59 29.60 11.00
CA SER A 139 -3.95 30.84 11.72
C SER A 139 -3.67 32.09 10.91
N SER A 140 -2.82 32.02 9.87
CA SER A 140 -2.38 33.19 9.12
C SER A 140 -3.14 33.33 7.80
N ASP A 141 -3.60 34.54 7.51
CA ASP A 141 -4.17 34.91 6.20
C ASP A 141 -3.17 34.76 5.04
N THR A 142 -1.89 34.63 5.35
CA THR A 142 -0.78 34.50 4.38
C THR A 142 -0.45 33.05 4.04
N GLY A 143 -1.02 32.05 4.74
CA GLY A 143 -0.93 30.64 4.38
C GLY A 143 0.51 30.12 4.37
N TYR A 144 1.22 30.20 5.48
CA TYR A 144 2.57 29.65 5.58
C TYR A 144 2.56 28.12 5.42
N SER A 145 3.47 27.61 4.60
CA SER A 145 3.69 26.16 4.49
C SER A 145 5.19 25.86 4.38
N ARG A 146 5.64 24.80 5.04
CA ARG A 146 7.02 24.32 4.98
C ARG A 146 7.07 22.83 4.76
N HIS A 147 7.80 22.42 3.74
CA HIS A 147 8.11 21.00 3.52
C HIS A 147 9.07 20.50 4.61
N LEU A 148 8.74 19.34 5.21
CA LEU A 148 9.51 18.74 6.29
C LEU A 148 10.29 17.50 5.84
N ALA A 149 9.64 16.60 5.11
CA ALA A 149 10.26 15.35 4.67
C ALA A 149 9.54 14.76 3.45
N SER A 150 10.25 13.96 2.68
CA SER A 150 9.69 13.15 1.60
C SER A 150 10.15 11.71 1.68
N VAL A 151 9.31 10.78 1.25
CA VAL A 151 9.68 9.39 1.00
C VAL A 151 9.22 8.97 -0.38
N THR A 152 10.13 8.37 -1.14
CA THR A 152 9.83 7.80 -2.45
C THR A 152 10.07 6.29 -2.42
N ALA A 153 9.12 5.51 -2.91
CA ALA A 153 9.23 4.07 -3.05
C ALA A 153 8.98 3.65 -4.49
N SER A 154 9.78 2.70 -4.98
CA SER A 154 9.51 2.03 -6.25
C SER A 154 8.33 1.08 -6.12
N VAL A 155 7.52 0.99 -7.18
CA VAL A 155 6.38 0.08 -7.22
C VAL A 155 6.79 -1.21 -7.95
N THR A 156 6.62 -2.33 -7.28
CA THR A 156 6.92 -3.67 -7.81
C THR A 156 5.65 -4.49 -8.00
N GLY A 157 5.78 -5.71 -8.54
CA GLY A 157 4.64 -6.60 -8.75
C GLY A 157 3.70 -6.15 -9.87
N VAL A 158 4.20 -5.35 -10.80
CA VAL A 158 3.44 -4.90 -11.97
C VAL A 158 3.79 -5.78 -13.16
N THR A 159 2.75 -6.34 -13.80
CA THR A 159 2.83 -6.92 -15.12
C THR A 159 1.88 -6.17 -16.06
N VAL A 160 2.14 -6.21 -17.36
CA VAL A 160 1.27 -5.57 -18.34
C VAL A 160 0.47 -6.62 -19.08
N VAL A 161 -0.80 -6.34 -19.34
CA VAL A 161 -1.68 -7.22 -20.09
C VAL A 161 -1.14 -7.37 -21.51
N PRO A 162 -0.89 -8.61 -22.02
CA PRO A 162 -0.41 -8.83 -23.39
C PRO A 162 -1.46 -8.43 -24.40
N ASP A 163 -1.02 -8.08 -25.62
CA ASP A 163 -1.94 -7.93 -26.75
C ASP A 163 -2.19 -9.30 -27.37
N VAL A 164 -3.44 -9.74 -27.32
CA VAL A 164 -3.88 -11.01 -27.86
C VAL A 164 -4.89 -10.85 -29.01
N ARG A 165 -5.07 -9.63 -29.48
CA ARG A 165 -5.97 -9.37 -30.63
C ARG A 165 -5.39 -10.01 -31.90
N GLY A 166 -6.25 -10.67 -32.65
CA GLY A 166 -5.86 -11.46 -33.84
C GLY A 166 -5.43 -12.90 -33.55
N ASP A 167 -5.19 -13.26 -32.30
CA ASP A 167 -4.86 -14.62 -31.88
C ASP A 167 -6.08 -15.54 -31.97
N THR A 168 -5.88 -16.82 -32.12
CA THR A 168 -6.90 -17.83 -31.82
C THR A 168 -7.11 -17.92 -30.33
N ARG A 169 -8.25 -18.49 -29.89
CA ARG A 169 -8.53 -18.71 -28.47
C ARG A 169 -7.39 -19.42 -27.73
N ALA A 170 -6.81 -20.43 -28.35
CA ALA A 170 -5.73 -21.22 -27.75
C ALA A 170 -4.45 -20.39 -27.58
N GLN A 171 -4.06 -19.64 -28.60
CA GLN A 171 -2.89 -18.75 -28.59
C GLN A 171 -3.08 -17.65 -27.54
N ALA A 172 -4.24 -16.99 -27.53
CA ALA A 172 -4.56 -15.98 -26.53
C ALA A 172 -4.49 -16.53 -25.09
N GLY A 173 -5.06 -17.73 -24.85
CA GLY A 173 -4.97 -18.39 -23.56
C GLY A 173 -3.54 -18.66 -23.10
N GLN A 174 -2.69 -19.13 -24.01
CA GLN A 174 -1.28 -19.35 -23.73
C GLN A 174 -0.53 -18.04 -23.45
N ALA A 175 -0.75 -17.00 -24.23
CA ALA A 175 -0.10 -15.70 -24.04
C ALA A 175 -0.53 -15.04 -22.72
N ILE A 176 -1.82 -15.09 -22.40
CA ILE A 176 -2.37 -14.58 -21.13
C ILE A 176 -1.74 -15.32 -19.94
N THR A 177 -1.66 -16.65 -19.99
CA THR A 177 -1.10 -17.46 -18.90
C THR A 177 0.41 -17.25 -18.77
N ALA A 178 1.14 -17.17 -19.90
CA ALA A 178 2.58 -16.91 -19.90
C ALA A 178 2.93 -15.52 -19.32
N ALA A 179 2.03 -14.55 -19.46
CA ALA A 179 2.17 -13.23 -18.84
C ALA A 179 1.76 -13.18 -17.36
N GLY A 180 1.39 -14.32 -16.75
CA GLY A 180 1.03 -14.44 -15.35
C GLY A 180 -0.43 -14.06 -15.04
N TYR A 181 -1.29 -14.03 -16.06
CA TYR A 181 -2.72 -13.71 -15.92
C TYR A 181 -3.59 -14.98 -16.04
N VAL A 182 -4.88 -14.82 -15.74
CA VAL A 182 -5.88 -15.88 -15.88
C VAL A 182 -6.81 -15.53 -17.04
N LEU A 183 -7.05 -16.48 -17.95
CA LEU A 183 -8.05 -16.33 -19.00
C LEU A 183 -9.45 -16.32 -18.35
N GLY A 184 -10.16 -15.21 -18.51
CA GLY A 184 -11.50 -15.01 -17.99
C GLY A 184 -12.59 -15.46 -18.95
N THR A 185 -13.66 -14.66 -19.00
CA THR A 185 -14.80 -14.92 -19.87
C THR A 185 -14.40 -14.87 -21.33
N VAL A 186 -14.78 -15.91 -22.09
CA VAL A 186 -14.65 -15.97 -23.53
C VAL A 186 -16.02 -15.77 -24.14
N SER A 187 -16.25 -14.63 -24.76
CA SER A 187 -17.50 -14.27 -25.43
C SER A 187 -17.32 -14.31 -26.96
N THR A 188 -18.41 -14.21 -27.69
CA THR A 188 -18.40 -14.14 -29.16
C THR A 188 -19.26 -13.00 -29.64
N THR A 189 -18.85 -12.36 -30.74
CA THR A 189 -19.64 -11.34 -31.43
C THR A 189 -19.63 -11.58 -32.93
N VAL A 190 -20.65 -11.15 -33.65
CA VAL A 190 -20.64 -11.25 -35.11
C VAL A 190 -19.61 -10.28 -35.67
N ASP A 191 -18.62 -10.85 -36.33
CA ASP A 191 -17.51 -10.10 -36.92
C ASP A 191 -16.86 -10.97 -37.99
N CYS A 192 -17.00 -10.55 -39.27
CA CYS A 192 -16.52 -11.30 -40.40
C CYS A 192 -15.00 -11.16 -40.60
N ASP A 193 -14.39 -10.09 -40.11
CA ASP A 193 -12.96 -9.82 -40.24
C ASP A 193 -12.10 -10.64 -39.27
N SER A 194 -12.66 -11.01 -38.13
CA SER A 194 -11.95 -11.73 -37.08
C SER A 194 -12.60 -13.06 -36.69
N VAL A 195 -13.13 -13.80 -37.66
CA VAL A 195 -13.76 -15.11 -37.40
C VAL A 195 -12.76 -16.05 -36.70
N ASP A 196 -13.19 -16.64 -35.57
CA ASP A 196 -12.40 -17.52 -34.71
C ASP A 196 -11.12 -16.89 -34.11
N ARG A 197 -11.01 -15.56 -34.20
CA ARG A 197 -9.90 -14.80 -33.64
C ARG A 197 -10.39 -13.79 -32.61
N VAL A 198 -9.51 -13.38 -31.71
CA VAL A 198 -9.76 -12.36 -30.71
C VAL A 198 -9.94 -11.00 -31.41
N ARG A 199 -11.13 -10.48 -31.33
CA ARG A 199 -11.49 -9.13 -31.79
C ARG A 199 -11.15 -8.08 -30.75
N SER A 200 -11.44 -8.37 -29.48
CA SER A 200 -11.20 -7.47 -28.37
C SER A 200 -10.87 -8.22 -27.09
N GLN A 201 -10.22 -7.54 -26.18
CA GLN A 201 -9.85 -8.02 -24.85
C GLN A 201 -10.17 -6.97 -23.79
N ASN A 202 -10.39 -7.42 -22.57
CA ASN A 202 -10.56 -6.58 -21.41
C ASN A 202 -9.88 -7.21 -20.19
N PRO A 203 -8.91 -6.53 -19.53
CA PRO A 203 -8.40 -5.17 -19.82
C PRO A 203 -7.70 -5.04 -21.16
N ALA A 204 -7.55 -3.79 -21.63
CA ALA A 204 -6.81 -3.50 -22.85
C ALA A 204 -5.34 -3.91 -22.75
N ALA A 205 -4.71 -4.20 -23.92
CA ALA A 205 -3.28 -4.44 -23.99
C ALA A 205 -2.46 -3.29 -23.39
N GLY A 206 -1.35 -3.60 -22.71
CA GLY A 206 -0.51 -2.62 -22.05
C GLY A 206 -1.05 -2.12 -20.69
N THR A 207 -2.27 -2.51 -20.30
CA THR A 207 -2.81 -2.11 -19.00
C THR A 207 -2.02 -2.78 -17.87
N PRO A 208 -1.47 -2.02 -16.90
CA PRO A 208 -0.81 -2.59 -15.75
C PRO A 208 -1.83 -3.25 -14.82
N ARG A 209 -1.55 -4.48 -14.40
CA ARG A 209 -2.40 -5.24 -13.47
C ARG A 209 -1.53 -6.14 -12.58
N PRO A 210 -2.00 -6.49 -11.37
CA PRO A 210 -1.35 -7.51 -10.57
C PRO A 210 -1.33 -8.87 -11.28
N PRO A 211 -0.30 -9.69 -11.07
CA PRO A 211 -0.32 -11.09 -11.49
C PRO A 211 -1.56 -11.83 -10.96
N GLY A 212 -2.08 -12.77 -11.74
CA GLY A 212 -3.32 -13.48 -11.41
C GLY A 212 -4.62 -12.75 -11.75
N SER A 213 -4.54 -11.49 -12.22
CA SER A 213 -5.74 -10.79 -12.71
C SER A 213 -6.35 -11.48 -13.92
N THR A 214 -7.66 -11.34 -14.07
CA THR A 214 -8.42 -11.97 -15.15
C THR A 214 -8.40 -11.10 -16.40
N VAL A 215 -8.14 -11.72 -17.58
CA VAL A 215 -8.24 -11.11 -18.91
C VAL A 215 -9.31 -11.83 -19.69
N SER A 216 -10.40 -11.12 -20.01
CA SER A 216 -11.51 -11.62 -20.82
C SER A 216 -11.30 -11.29 -22.29
N ILE A 217 -11.76 -12.16 -23.19
CA ILE A 217 -11.62 -11.98 -24.64
C ILE A 217 -12.97 -12.14 -25.36
N THR A 218 -13.12 -11.45 -26.48
CA THR A 218 -14.26 -11.59 -27.39
C THR A 218 -13.75 -12.07 -28.73
N LEU A 219 -14.25 -13.20 -29.18
CA LEU A 219 -13.93 -13.78 -30.50
C LEU A 219 -14.95 -13.31 -31.53
N GLY A 220 -14.48 -13.11 -32.73
CA GLY A 220 -15.33 -12.94 -33.91
C GLY A 220 -16.01 -14.26 -34.30
N LYS A 221 -17.24 -14.18 -34.78
CA LYS A 221 -17.96 -15.33 -35.39
C LYS A 221 -18.74 -14.89 -36.60
N LYS A 222 -18.97 -15.81 -37.51
CA LYS A 222 -19.86 -15.60 -38.68
C LYS A 222 -21.30 -15.29 -38.21
N PRO A 223 -22.04 -14.47 -38.96
CA PRO A 223 -23.46 -14.31 -38.71
C PRO A 223 -24.21 -15.63 -38.91
N ALA A 224 -25.38 -15.74 -38.26
CA ALA A 224 -26.27 -16.86 -38.52
C ALA A 224 -26.95 -16.72 -39.90
N PRO A 225 -27.15 -17.85 -40.63
CA PRO A 225 -27.94 -17.81 -41.86
C PRO A 225 -29.31 -17.12 -41.65
N PRO A 226 -29.83 -16.38 -42.69
CA PRO A 226 -29.36 -16.27 -44.03
C PRO A 226 -28.26 -15.23 -44.29
N ARG A 227 -27.78 -14.55 -43.27
CA ARG A 227 -26.73 -13.54 -43.41
C ARG A 227 -25.39 -14.21 -43.68
N ILE A 228 -24.62 -13.62 -44.59
CA ILE A 228 -23.25 -14.09 -44.93
C ILE A 228 -22.25 -12.96 -44.71
N CYS A 229 -20.97 -13.33 -44.55
CA CYS A 229 -19.88 -12.36 -44.63
C CYS A 229 -19.62 -12.06 -46.09
N GLU A 230 -19.72 -10.79 -46.49
CA GLU A 230 -19.34 -10.29 -47.81
C GLU A 230 -17.88 -9.87 -47.81
#